data_20de9d41ca41457a8476317493c0394f
#
_entry.id   20de9d41ca41457a8476317493c0394f
#
_cell.length_a   1.000
_cell.length_b   1.000
_cell.length_c   1.000
_cell.angle_alpha   90.00
_cell.angle_beta   90.00
_cell.angle_gamma   90.00
#
_symmetry.space_group_name_H-M   'P 1'
#
loop_
_entity.id
_entity.type
_entity.pdbx_description
1 polymer ?
#
loop_
_entity_poly.entity_id
_entity_poly.type
_entity_poly.pdbx_seq_one_letter_code
_entity_poly.pdbx_strand_id
1 'polypeptide(L)'
;MNATKKPGALAAWAVAVLMSALIATGVSAETAGDWPQFHLDAAHRGASDSGAPRSNETAWISQDIGAQEGSSVAIADGKVLVNCVENLVCLDQLSGEVLWNASFEARPDICQVWGASPAYSDGKVFLSALKTICLNASDGKLLWSYAHPTGKGAVDGGPAVEDGRVLTSDWDGHHYYCLDEETGNELWRFTVQGNAQSTPAISGSRVVLSGWEWGLGGRVYCLYLDNGTEIWNLSTENSPCGSAALSKDTAYLTTYNFEGDGDVLSVSLQNGSLLWKESIARTDCTPALVPGRIHVCGGTDGYSDKATYCLDA
;
A
#
# COMPACT_ATOMS: atom_id res chain seq x y z
N MET A 1 48.91 -20.80 76.54
CA MET A 1 47.59 -21.35 76.75
C MET A 1 46.59 -20.36 76.26
N ASN A 2 45.66 -20.77 75.59
CA ASN A 2 44.55 -20.02 74.89
C ASN A 2 44.88 -19.32 73.56
N ALA A 3 44.61 -20.07 72.52
CA ALA A 3 44.53 -19.62 71.15
C ALA A 3 43.19 -18.93 70.93
N THR A 4 43.23 -17.70 70.44
CA THR A 4 42.04 -16.99 69.94
C THR A 4 41.91 -17.14 68.42
N LYS A 5 40.89 -17.80 67.99
CA LYS A 5 40.49 -17.92 66.58
C LYS A 5 39.95 -16.60 66.08
N LYS A 6 40.48 -16.09 64.96
CA LYS A 6 39.86 -15.02 64.17
C LYS A 6 38.70 -15.57 63.33
N PRO A 7 37.57 -14.85 63.19
CA PRO A 7 36.48 -15.22 62.29
C PRO A 7 36.80 -14.85 60.81
N GLY A 8 36.52 -15.81 59.94
CA GLY A 8 36.70 -15.65 58.52
C GLY A 8 35.66 -14.70 57.86
N ALA A 9 36.12 -13.91 56.90
CA ALA A 9 35.29 -13.05 56.08
C ALA A 9 34.54 -13.87 55.05
N LEU A 10 33.21 -13.79 55.07
CA LEU A 10 32.33 -14.27 54.01
C LEU A 10 32.39 -13.29 52.85
N ALA A 11 32.91 -13.74 51.72
CA ALA A 11 32.86 -12.99 50.48
C ALA A 11 31.44 -13.19 49.88
N ALA A 12 30.66 -12.12 49.82
CA ALA A 12 29.40 -12.07 49.12
C ALA A 12 29.64 -11.91 47.61
N TRP A 13 29.30 -12.93 46.84
CA TRP A 13 29.25 -12.86 45.38
C TRP A 13 27.93 -12.18 44.96
N ALA A 14 28.00 -10.97 44.47
CA ALA A 14 26.88 -10.32 43.82
C ALA A 14 26.79 -10.83 42.35
N VAL A 15 25.77 -11.65 42.09
CA VAL A 15 25.42 -12.03 40.72
C VAL A 15 24.65 -10.90 40.11
N ALA A 16 25.29 -10.13 39.22
CA ALA A 16 24.60 -9.15 38.38
C ALA A 16 23.90 -9.91 37.25
N VAL A 17 22.56 -10.04 37.31
CA VAL A 17 21.74 -10.49 36.22
C VAL A 17 21.56 -9.33 35.26
N LEU A 18 22.31 -9.32 34.16
CA LEU A 18 22.05 -8.45 33.02
C LEU A 18 20.79 -8.97 32.30
N MET A 19 19.65 -8.34 32.54
CA MET A 19 18.49 -8.45 31.66
C MET A 19 18.79 -7.70 30.37
N SER A 20 19.22 -8.41 29.34
CA SER A 20 19.19 -7.93 27.97
C SER A 20 17.72 -7.89 27.55
N ALA A 21 17.13 -6.69 27.49
CA ALA A 21 15.87 -6.47 26.81
C ALA A 21 16.14 -6.70 25.30
N LEU A 22 15.81 -7.88 24.78
CA LEU A 22 15.59 -8.04 23.35
C LEU A 22 14.37 -7.18 22.99
N ILE A 23 14.61 -6.05 22.37
CA ILE A 23 13.59 -5.36 21.59
C ILE A 23 13.39 -6.28 20.37
N ALA A 24 12.41 -7.16 20.44
CA ALA A 24 11.90 -7.83 19.26
C ALA A 24 11.26 -6.74 18.39
N THR A 25 11.97 -6.28 17.39
CA THR A 25 11.35 -5.63 16.25
C THR A 25 10.47 -6.70 15.61
N GLY A 26 9.19 -6.64 15.92
CA GLY A 26 8.20 -7.53 15.33
C GLY A 26 8.05 -7.20 13.86
N VAL A 27 8.93 -7.76 13.05
CA VAL A 27 8.60 -7.95 11.64
C VAL A 27 7.55 -9.05 11.66
N SER A 28 6.31 -8.71 11.44
CA SER A 28 5.23 -9.65 11.19
C SER A 28 5.71 -10.53 10.04
N ALA A 29 5.91 -11.82 10.32
CA ALA A 29 6.23 -12.77 9.25
C ALA A 29 4.97 -12.90 8.39
N GLU A 30 4.99 -12.31 7.18
CA GLU A 30 3.98 -12.59 6.18
C GLU A 30 3.88 -14.11 6.03
N THR A 31 2.70 -14.67 6.27
CA THR A 31 2.47 -16.08 6.03
C THR A 31 2.47 -16.31 4.52
N ALA A 32 3.10 -17.40 4.08
CA ALA A 32 3.15 -17.72 2.65
C ALA A 32 1.72 -17.81 2.09
N GLY A 33 1.36 -16.90 1.18
CA GLY A 33 0.02 -16.78 0.60
C GLY A 33 -0.74 -15.52 1.02
N ASP A 34 -0.20 -14.69 1.92
CA ASP A 34 -0.79 -13.40 2.25
C ASP A 34 -0.62 -12.39 1.09
N TRP A 35 -1.58 -11.48 0.98
CA TRP A 35 -1.61 -10.36 0.04
C TRP A 35 -2.15 -9.14 0.81
N PRO A 36 -1.35 -8.61 1.76
CA PRO A 36 -1.86 -7.74 2.82
C PRO A 36 -2.30 -6.36 2.36
N GLN A 37 -1.87 -5.91 1.17
CA GLN A 37 -2.24 -4.60 0.65
C GLN A 37 -2.18 -4.58 -0.87
N PHE A 38 -2.49 -3.43 -1.49
CA PHE A 38 -2.50 -3.26 -2.93
C PHE A 38 -1.21 -3.79 -3.56
N HIS A 39 -1.33 -4.62 -4.59
CA HIS A 39 -0.21 -5.24 -5.32
C HIS A 39 0.80 -5.97 -4.42
N LEU A 40 0.32 -6.67 -3.40
CA LEU A 40 1.03 -7.54 -2.46
C LEU A 40 1.66 -6.79 -1.27
N ASP A 41 2.48 -5.78 -1.51
CA ASP A 41 3.28 -5.10 -0.50
C ASP A 41 3.39 -3.60 -0.77
N ALA A 42 3.98 -2.86 0.15
CA ALA A 42 4.14 -1.42 0.05
C ALA A 42 4.96 -0.96 -1.18
N ALA A 43 5.78 -1.85 -1.76
CA ALA A 43 6.54 -1.58 -2.99
C ALA A 43 5.75 -1.93 -4.27
N HIS A 44 4.55 -2.50 -4.13
CA HIS A 44 3.65 -2.91 -5.21
C HIS A 44 4.28 -3.91 -6.19
N ARG A 45 4.99 -4.90 -5.69
CA ARG A 45 5.66 -5.88 -6.56
C ARG A 45 4.70 -6.73 -7.37
N GLY A 46 3.50 -7.01 -6.87
CA GLY A 46 2.43 -7.71 -7.58
C GLY A 46 2.76 -9.15 -7.95
N ALA A 47 3.70 -9.79 -7.27
CA ALA A 47 4.12 -11.15 -7.51
C ALA A 47 4.34 -11.89 -6.19
N SER A 48 3.72 -13.05 -6.04
CA SER A 48 3.81 -13.92 -4.87
C SER A 48 4.58 -15.18 -5.18
N ASP A 49 5.31 -15.72 -4.20
CA ASP A 49 5.96 -17.02 -4.25
C ASP A 49 5.00 -18.18 -3.97
N SER A 50 3.71 -17.92 -3.77
CA SER A 50 2.69 -18.94 -3.55
C SER A 50 2.49 -19.80 -4.79
N GLY A 51 2.25 -21.11 -4.61
CA GLY A 51 1.99 -22.03 -5.70
C GLY A 51 0.67 -21.72 -6.41
N ALA A 52 0.67 -21.73 -7.74
CA ALA A 52 -0.57 -21.60 -8.51
C ALA A 52 -1.58 -22.73 -8.19
N PRO A 53 -2.90 -22.46 -8.27
CA PRO A 53 -3.91 -23.48 -8.11
C PRO A 53 -3.69 -24.64 -9.10
N ARG A 54 -3.89 -25.87 -8.63
CA ARG A 54 -3.72 -27.09 -9.44
C ARG A 54 -5.03 -27.64 -9.97
N SER A 55 -6.15 -27.09 -9.50
CA SER A 55 -7.51 -27.44 -9.94
C SER A 55 -8.33 -26.18 -10.15
N ASN A 56 -9.45 -26.29 -10.84
CA ASN A 56 -10.44 -25.23 -11.02
C ASN A 56 -11.67 -25.43 -10.11
N GLU A 57 -11.51 -26.17 -9.04
CA GLU A 57 -12.58 -26.38 -8.07
C GLU A 57 -12.79 -25.11 -7.23
N THR A 58 -14.04 -24.70 -7.09
CA THR A 58 -14.41 -23.58 -6.21
C THR A 58 -14.33 -24.05 -4.77
N ALA A 59 -13.45 -23.42 -3.99
CA ALA A 59 -13.30 -23.72 -2.55
C ALA A 59 -14.53 -23.26 -1.76
N TRP A 60 -14.96 -22.01 -2.01
CA TRP A 60 -16.18 -21.43 -1.43
C TRP A 60 -16.68 -20.24 -2.26
N ILE A 61 -17.92 -19.87 -2.04
CA ILE A 61 -18.54 -18.64 -2.53
C ILE A 61 -19.18 -17.97 -1.31
N SER A 62 -18.83 -16.71 -1.05
CA SER A 62 -19.44 -15.95 0.05
C SER A 62 -20.93 -15.69 -0.23
N GLN A 63 -21.68 -15.37 0.82
CA GLN A 63 -22.97 -14.71 0.63
C GLN A 63 -22.79 -13.37 -0.11
N ASP A 64 -23.88 -12.79 -0.59
CA ASP A 64 -23.85 -11.42 -1.13
C ASP A 64 -23.44 -10.43 -0.03
N ILE A 65 -22.28 -9.81 -0.20
CA ILE A 65 -21.71 -8.82 0.72
C ILE A 65 -21.76 -7.40 0.17
N GLY A 66 -22.37 -7.19 -1.01
CA GLY A 66 -22.42 -5.91 -1.69
C GLY A 66 -21.08 -5.48 -2.33
N ALA A 67 -20.19 -6.45 -2.62
CA ALA A 67 -18.95 -6.16 -3.32
C ALA A 67 -19.24 -5.55 -4.69
N GLN A 68 -18.49 -4.51 -5.05
CA GLN A 68 -18.64 -3.78 -6.29
C GLN A 68 -17.60 -4.23 -7.32
N GLU A 69 -17.90 -4.04 -8.60
CA GLU A 69 -16.92 -4.15 -9.66
C GLU A 69 -15.77 -3.15 -9.39
N GLY A 70 -14.53 -3.63 -9.47
CA GLY A 70 -13.35 -2.80 -9.18
C GLY A 70 -12.88 -2.81 -7.73
N SER A 71 -13.60 -3.44 -6.80
CA SER A 71 -13.08 -3.64 -5.43
C SER A 71 -11.90 -4.61 -5.43
N SER A 72 -10.78 -4.20 -4.86
CA SER A 72 -9.66 -5.08 -4.55
C SER A 72 -9.82 -5.72 -3.19
N VAL A 73 -9.20 -6.88 -3.02
CA VAL A 73 -9.15 -7.57 -1.74
C VAL A 73 -7.76 -7.52 -1.15
N ALA A 74 -7.66 -7.50 0.18
CA ALA A 74 -6.44 -7.84 0.89
C ALA A 74 -6.65 -9.17 1.63
N ILE A 75 -5.59 -9.97 1.72
CA ILE A 75 -5.61 -11.28 2.37
C ILE A 75 -4.46 -11.32 3.37
N ALA A 76 -4.79 -11.48 4.64
CA ALA A 76 -3.78 -11.55 5.69
C ALA A 76 -4.34 -12.20 6.95
N ASP A 77 -3.50 -12.91 7.68
CA ASP A 77 -3.82 -13.50 8.99
C ASP A 77 -5.14 -14.31 8.96
N GLY A 78 -5.32 -15.14 7.92
CA GLY A 78 -6.51 -15.99 7.75
C GLY A 78 -7.80 -15.23 7.41
N LYS A 79 -7.70 -13.98 6.96
CA LYS A 79 -8.82 -13.09 6.66
C LYS A 79 -8.78 -12.61 5.21
N VAL A 80 -9.95 -12.40 4.63
CA VAL A 80 -10.14 -11.71 3.34
C VAL A 80 -10.89 -10.41 3.61
N LEU A 81 -10.28 -9.30 3.29
CA LEU A 81 -10.79 -7.95 3.52
C LEU A 81 -11.30 -7.39 2.19
N VAL A 82 -12.58 -7.02 2.13
CA VAL A 82 -13.25 -6.58 0.90
C VAL A 82 -13.88 -5.20 1.12
N ASN A 83 -13.44 -4.22 0.33
CA ASN A 83 -14.09 -2.91 0.30
C ASN A 83 -15.38 -2.99 -0.53
N CYS A 84 -16.53 -2.73 0.09
CA CYS A 84 -17.86 -2.77 -0.50
C CYS A 84 -18.49 -1.37 -0.61
N VAL A 85 -17.67 -0.32 -0.82
CA VAL A 85 -18.04 1.10 -1.02
C VAL A 85 -18.49 1.82 0.26
N GLU A 86 -19.46 1.30 0.99
CA GLU A 86 -19.94 1.89 2.26
C GLU A 86 -19.61 1.00 3.47
N ASN A 87 -19.06 -0.17 3.21
CA ASN A 87 -18.69 -1.16 4.22
C ASN A 87 -17.35 -1.81 3.86
N LEU A 88 -16.56 -2.07 4.89
CA LEU A 88 -15.45 -3.01 4.83
C LEU A 88 -15.90 -4.33 5.44
N VAL A 89 -15.86 -5.40 4.65
CA VAL A 89 -16.28 -6.74 5.07
C VAL A 89 -15.05 -7.62 5.24
N CYS A 90 -14.98 -8.31 6.37
CA CYS A 90 -13.96 -9.32 6.65
C CYS A 90 -14.58 -10.71 6.57
N LEU A 91 -13.97 -11.56 5.77
CA LEU A 91 -14.36 -12.96 5.62
C LEU A 91 -13.27 -13.85 6.21
N ASP A 92 -13.66 -15.01 6.68
CA ASP A 92 -12.72 -16.10 6.98
C ASP A 92 -12.13 -16.65 5.67
N GLN A 93 -10.82 -16.72 5.58
CA GLN A 93 -10.11 -17.13 4.37
C GLN A 93 -10.43 -18.57 3.93
N LEU A 94 -10.74 -19.46 4.87
CA LEU A 94 -10.95 -20.88 4.56
C LEU A 94 -12.40 -21.22 4.24
N SER A 95 -13.36 -20.54 4.89
CA SER A 95 -14.79 -20.83 4.75
C SER A 95 -15.56 -19.81 3.91
N GLY A 96 -15.08 -18.57 3.78
CA GLY A 96 -15.79 -17.45 3.16
C GLY A 96 -16.92 -16.88 4.03
N GLU A 97 -17.02 -17.31 5.30
CA GLU A 97 -18.01 -16.77 6.24
C GLU A 97 -17.64 -15.34 6.65
N VAL A 98 -18.67 -14.50 6.84
CA VAL A 98 -18.48 -13.12 7.32
C VAL A 98 -18.07 -13.15 8.79
N LEU A 99 -16.88 -12.68 9.10
CA LEU A 99 -16.38 -12.50 10.46
C LEU A 99 -16.91 -11.21 11.08
N TRP A 100 -16.84 -10.12 10.33
CA TRP A 100 -17.39 -8.82 10.72
C TRP A 100 -17.66 -7.94 9.49
N ASN A 101 -18.48 -6.90 9.71
CA ASN A 101 -18.83 -5.88 8.72
C ASN A 101 -18.80 -4.51 9.42
N ALA A 102 -18.00 -3.58 8.91
CA ALA A 102 -17.84 -2.24 9.45
C ALA A 102 -18.26 -1.20 8.42
N SER A 103 -19.28 -0.40 8.76
CA SER A 103 -19.71 0.72 7.91
C SER A 103 -18.79 1.92 8.08
N PHE A 104 -18.56 2.66 7.00
CA PHE A 104 -17.83 3.91 6.98
C PHE A 104 -18.49 4.93 6.05
N GLU A 105 -18.07 6.18 6.15
CA GLU A 105 -18.59 7.26 5.31
C GLU A 105 -17.86 7.27 3.97
N ALA A 106 -18.58 6.89 2.90
CA ALA A 106 -18.07 6.95 1.52
C ALA A 106 -18.14 8.37 0.96
N ARG A 107 -17.40 8.64 -0.12
CA ARG A 107 -17.54 9.89 -0.87
C ARG A 107 -18.84 9.89 -1.67
N PRO A 108 -19.76 10.86 -1.43
CA PRO A 108 -21.08 10.84 -2.05
C PRO A 108 -21.08 11.35 -3.50
N ASP A 109 -20.04 12.04 -3.92
CA ASP A 109 -19.97 12.82 -5.17
C ASP A 109 -19.18 12.15 -6.31
N ILE A 110 -18.46 11.06 -6.00
CA ILE A 110 -17.63 10.37 -6.99
C ILE A 110 -17.90 8.88 -6.96
N CYS A 111 -17.86 8.31 -8.13
CA CYS A 111 -18.03 6.91 -8.50
C CYS A 111 -17.96 5.91 -7.35
N GLN A 112 -19.09 5.34 -7.06
CA GLN A 112 -19.22 4.17 -6.20
C GLN A 112 -18.52 2.92 -6.76
N VAL A 113 -17.88 3.05 -7.94
CA VAL A 113 -17.29 1.93 -8.70
C VAL A 113 -15.80 1.76 -8.41
N TRP A 114 -15.13 2.79 -7.89
CA TRP A 114 -13.69 2.77 -7.67
C TRP A 114 -13.37 2.74 -6.17
N GLY A 115 -13.32 1.55 -5.65
CA GLY A 115 -13.00 1.33 -4.23
C GLY A 115 -11.50 1.17 -4.02
N ALA A 116 -10.94 1.98 -3.12
CA ALA A 116 -9.56 1.80 -2.65
C ALA A 116 -9.35 0.39 -2.09
N SER A 117 -8.21 -0.24 -2.41
CA SER A 117 -7.82 -1.49 -1.78
C SER A 117 -7.57 -1.28 -0.30
N PRO A 118 -8.07 -2.14 0.60
CA PRO A 118 -7.68 -2.10 2.00
C PRO A 118 -6.21 -2.52 2.16
N ALA A 119 -5.59 -2.07 3.26
CA ALA A 119 -4.28 -2.54 3.68
C ALA A 119 -4.36 -3.15 5.08
N TYR A 120 -3.58 -4.19 5.32
CA TYR A 120 -3.44 -4.87 6.62
C TYR A 120 -2.01 -4.71 7.14
N SER A 121 -1.87 -4.36 8.41
CA SER A 121 -0.61 -4.36 9.13
C SER A 121 -0.86 -4.63 10.62
N ASP A 122 -0.11 -5.53 11.22
CA ASP A 122 -0.07 -5.79 12.67
C ASP A 122 -1.43 -5.82 13.38
N GLY A 123 -2.39 -6.57 12.83
CA GLY A 123 -3.73 -6.71 13.42
C GLY A 123 -4.65 -5.51 13.19
N LYS A 124 -4.27 -4.58 12.35
CA LYS A 124 -5.05 -3.40 11.94
C LYS A 124 -5.40 -3.46 10.47
N VAL A 125 -6.51 -2.85 10.10
CA VAL A 125 -6.95 -2.70 8.73
C VAL A 125 -7.14 -1.22 8.43
N PHE A 126 -6.56 -0.77 7.34
CA PHE A 126 -6.61 0.61 6.89
C PHE A 126 -7.41 0.72 5.60
N LEU A 127 -8.19 1.78 5.49
CA LEU A 127 -8.94 2.09 4.29
C LEU A 127 -8.97 3.59 4.07
N SER A 128 -8.78 3.99 2.81
CA SER A 128 -8.94 5.38 2.37
C SER A 128 -10.31 5.55 1.69
N ALA A 129 -11.10 6.48 2.20
CA ALA A 129 -12.42 6.85 1.70
C ALA A 129 -12.60 8.37 1.85
N LEU A 130 -13.78 8.87 2.27
CA LEU A 130 -13.93 10.28 2.65
C LEU A 130 -12.99 10.66 3.79
N LYS A 131 -12.71 9.70 4.67
CA LYS A 131 -11.67 9.76 5.72
C LYS A 131 -10.75 8.56 5.54
N THR A 132 -9.54 8.66 6.03
CA THR A 132 -8.72 7.47 6.25
C THR A 132 -9.08 6.88 7.60
N ILE A 133 -9.38 5.60 7.64
CA ILE A 133 -9.79 4.89 8.86
C ILE A 133 -8.86 3.73 9.16
N CYS A 134 -8.72 3.44 10.44
CA CYS A 134 -8.05 2.26 10.95
C CYS A 134 -9.02 1.47 11.82
N LEU A 135 -9.15 0.18 11.52
CA LEU A 135 -10.01 -0.75 12.23
C LEU A 135 -9.18 -1.85 12.87
N ASN A 136 -9.67 -2.40 13.96
CA ASN A 136 -9.12 -3.63 14.52
C ASN A 136 -9.48 -4.82 13.61
N ALA A 137 -8.49 -5.56 13.14
CA ALA A 137 -8.69 -6.67 12.21
C ALA A 137 -9.48 -7.85 12.81
N SER A 138 -9.54 -7.98 14.14
CA SER A 138 -10.24 -9.10 14.79
C SER A 138 -11.74 -8.91 14.88
N ASP A 139 -12.25 -7.66 15.02
CA ASP A 139 -13.66 -7.37 15.29
C ASP A 139 -14.24 -6.19 14.49
N GLY A 140 -13.45 -5.56 13.62
CA GLY A 140 -13.88 -4.43 12.77
C GLY A 140 -14.13 -3.12 13.52
N LYS A 141 -13.77 -3.01 14.81
CA LYS A 141 -13.98 -1.77 15.56
C LYS A 141 -13.03 -0.68 15.11
N LEU A 142 -13.56 0.53 15.00
CA LEU A 142 -12.78 1.73 14.70
C LEU A 142 -11.76 1.98 15.81
N LEU A 143 -10.47 2.06 15.44
CA LEU A 143 -9.37 2.45 16.31
C LEU A 143 -9.12 3.95 16.21
N TRP A 144 -9.01 4.48 15.00
CA TRP A 144 -8.89 5.91 14.74
C TRP A 144 -9.41 6.26 13.33
N SER A 145 -9.67 7.54 13.11
CA SER A 145 -10.01 8.09 11.81
C SER A 145 -9.32 9.45 11.60
N TYR A 146 -8.84 9.68 10.40
CA TYR A 146 -8.24 10.94 9.98
C TYR A 146 -9.13 11.62 8.93
N ALA A 147 -9.65 12.80 9.25
CA ALA A 147 -10.40 13.62 8.31
C ALA A 147 -9.40 14.47 7.49
N HIS A 148 -9.42 14.31 6.17
CA HIS A 148 -8.55 15.10 5.31
C HIS A 148 -8.89 16.60 5.46
N PRO A 149 -7.90 17.49 5.68
CA PRO A 149 -8.13 18.92 5.93
C PRO A 149 -8.85 19.65 4.80
N THR A 150 -8.74 19.13 3.57
CA THR A 150 -9.45 19.66 2.39
C THR A 150 -10.94 19.33 2.37
N GLY A 151 -11.39 18.39 3.21
CA GLY A 151 -12.75 17.82 3.17
C GLY A 151 -12.99 16.92 1.98
N LYS A 152 -11.93 16.62 1.21
CA LYS A 152 -11.95 15.67 0.10
C LYS A 152 -11.50 14.29 0.59
N GLY A 153 -11.82 13.27 -0.14
CA GLY A 153 -11.42 11.90 0.20
C GLY A 153 -10.62 11.25 -0.92
N ALA A 154 -10.10 10.08 -0.63
CA ALA A 154 -9.43 9.25 -1.62
C ALA A 154 -10.41 8.72 -2.66
N VAL A 155 -9.88 8.51 -3.88
CA VAL A 155 -10.54 7.83 -4.99
C VAL A 155 -9.49 6.94 -5.64
N ASP A 156 -9.77 5.68 -5.86
CA ASP A 156 -8.90 4.64 -6.43
C ASP A 156 -7.68 4.31 -5.55
N GLY A 157 -6.91 5.30 -5.12
CA GLY A 157 -5.72 5.11 -4.32
C GLY A 157 -6.02 4.52 -2.94
N GLY A 158 -5.50 3.33 -2.68
CA GLY A 158 -5.52 2.70 -1.36
C GLY A 158 -4.48 3.29 -0.42
N PRO A 159 -4.58 2.99 0.88
CA PRO A 159 -3.49 3.28 1.79
C PRO A 159 -2.31 2.33 1.56
N ALA A 160 -1.09 2.83 1.72
CA ALA A 160 0.11 2.01 1.82
C ALA A 160 0.67 2.09 3.24
N VAL A 161 1.07 0.94 3.79
CA VAL A 161 1.52 0.84 5.19
C VAL A 161 2.90 0.21 5.25
N GLU A 162 3.84 0.90 5.89
CA GLU A 162 5.22 0.43 6.08
C GLU A 162 5.87 1.20 7.25
N ASP A 163 6.68 0.54 8.05
CA ASP A 163 7.49 1.14 9.13
C ASP A 163 6.71 2.06 10.09
N GLY A 164 5.51 1.65 10.51
CA GLY A 164 4.68 2.41 11.44
C GLY A 164 4.03 3.66 10.83
N ARG A 165 3.96 3.73 9.51
CA ARG A 165 3.38 4.86 8.75
C ARG A 165 2.28 4.39 7.82
N VAL A 166 1.23 5.19 7.71
CA VAL A 166 0.14 5.01 6.76
C VAL A 166 0.15 6.19 5.79
N LEU A 167 0.35 5.89 4.51
CA LEU A 167 0.24 6.90 3.46
C LEU A 167 -1.11 6.82 2.78
N THR A 168 -1.71 7.96 2.54
CA THR A 168 -3.05 8.09 1.93
C THR A 168 -3.11 9.37 1.08
N SER A 169 -4.15 9.54 0.29
CA SER A 169 -4.35 10.70 -0.57
C SER A 169 -5.77 11.25 -0.47
N ASP A 170 -5.99 12.45 -0.99
CA ASP A 170 -7.31 13.10 -1.05
C ASP A 170 -7.73 13.47 -2.49
N TRP A 171 -7.21 12.79 -3.47
CA TRP A 171 -7.47 12.91 -4.91
C TRP A 171 -7.50 14.36 -5.41
N ASP A 172 -8.69 14.99 -5.48
CA ASP A 172 -8.89 16.38 -5.96
C ASP A 172 -8.59 17.45 -4.88
N GLY A 173 -8.14 17.04 -3.72
CA GLY A 173 -7.48 17.88 -2.72
C GLY A 173 -6.01 18.13 -3.02
N HIS A 174 -5.41 17.33 -3.93
CA HIS A 174 -4.03 17.45 -4.41
C HIS A 174 -2.96 17.12 -3.37
N HIS A 175 -3.30 16.33 -2.34
CA HIS A 175 -2.37 16.00 -1.26
C HIS A 175 -2.20 14.51 -1.06
N TYR A 176 -0.99 14.15 -0.67
CA TYR A 176 -0.67 12.92 0.03
C TYR A 176 -0.36 13.24 1.49
N TYR A 177 -0.79 12.35 2.37
CA TYR A 177 -0.61 12.46 3.81
C TYR A 177 0.14 11.23 4.32
N CYS A 178 1.05 11.44 5.25
CA CYS A 178 1.65 10.40 6.05
C CYS A 178 1.11 10.50 7.46
N LEU A 179 0.55 9.42 7.95
CA LEU A 179 -0.04 9.33 9.27
C LEU A 179 0.75 8.34 10.12
N ASP A 180 0.77 8.56 11.41
CA ASP A 180 1.26 7.59 12.37
C ASP A 180 0.30 6.39 12.43
N GLU A 181 0.82 5.18 12.28
CA GLU A 181 0.02 3.96 12.20
C GLU A 181 -0.81 3.69 13.44
N GLU A 182 -0.28 4.00 14.64
CA GLU A 182 -0.95 3.72 15.90
C GLU A 182 -2.03 4.74 16.25
N THR A 183 -1.79 6.01 15.93
CA THR A 183 -2.61 7.12 16.43
C THR A 183 -3.44 7.79 15.35
N GLY A 184 -3.11 7.61 14.07
CA GLY A 184 -3.71 8.35 12.96
C GLY A 184 -3.31 9.83 12.90
N ASN A 185 -2.35 10.27 13.73
CA ASN A 185 -1.88 11.66 13.69
C ASN A 185 -1.08 11.93 12.41
N GLU A 186 -1.32 13.08 11.79
CA GLU A 186 -0.54 13.51 10.64
C GLU A 186 0.91 13.78 11.04
N LEU A 187 1.85 13.09 10.37
CA LEU A 187 3.29 13.29 10.51
C LEU A 187 3.78 14.34 9.51
N TRP A 188 3.33 14.23 8.26
CA TRP A 188 3.60 15.20 7.20
C TRP A 188 2.57 15.09 6.08
N ARG A 189 2.52 16.09 5.23
CA ARG A 189 1.77 16.09 3.97
C ARG A 189 2.61 16.65 2.84
N PHE A 190 2.27 16.25 1.62
CA PHE A 190 2.90 16.72 0.40
C PHE A 190 1.86 17.09 -0.64
N THR A 191 2.02 18.27 -1.26
CA THR A 191 1.12 18.75 -2.32
C THR A 191 1.68 18.36 -3.67
N VAL A 192 0.90 17.65 -4.48
CA VAL A 192 1.25 17.30 -5.85
C VAL A 192 0.60 18.28 -6.85
N GLN A 193 1.14 18.33 -8.06
CA GLN A 193 0.49 19.01 -9.15
C GLN A 193 -0.67 18.14 -9.67
N GLY A 194 -1.89 18.66 -9.63
CA GLY A 194 -3.09 17.97 -10.09
C GLY A 194 -3.59 16.91 -9.09
N ASN A 195 -4.28 15.90 -9.55
CA ASN A 195 -4.97 14.92 -8.74
C ASN A 195 -4.01 13.90 -8.10
N ALA A 196 -4.17 13.63 -6.82
CA ALA A 196 -3.42 12.66 -6.04
C ALA A 196 -4.14 11.30 -6.04
N GLN A 197 -4.05 10.54 -7.13
CA GLN A 197 -4.85 9.33 -7.37
C GLN A 197 -4.13 8.04 -7.00
N SER A 198 -2.84 7.92 -7.30
CA SER A 198 -2.12 6.66 -7.14
C SER A 198 -2.03 6.20 -5.69
N THR A 199 -2.03 4.88 -5.46
CA THR A 199 -1.58 4.33 -4.20
C THR A 199 -0.10 4.64 -4.02
N PRO A 200 0.34 5.23 -2.89
CA PRO A 200 1.75 5.50 -2.63
C PRO A 200 2.58 4.21 -2.63
N ALA A 201 3.71 4.19 -3.32
CA ALA A 201 4.62 3.04 -3.31
C ALA A 201 5.83 3.33 -2.41
N ILE A 202 6.16 2.40 -1.50
CA ILE A 202 7.22 2.56 -0.50
C ILE A 202 8.31 1.52 -0.72
N SER A 203 9.56 1.95 -0.70
CA SER A 203 10.73 1.05 -0.70
C SER A 203 11.82 1.61 0.20
N GLY A 204 12.04 0.97 1.34
CA GLY A 204 12.92 1.45 2.38
C GLY A 204 12.56 2.86 2.84
N SER A 205 13.50 3.79 2.80
CA SER A 205 13.26 5.18 3.22
C SER A 205 12.61 6.09 2.16
N ARG A 206 12.14 5.54 1.04
CA ARG A 206 11.59 6.31 -0.08
C ARG A 206 10.14 6.02 -0.35
N VAL A 207 9.42 7.05 -0.77
CA VAL A 207 8.03 6.99 -1.24
C VAL A 207 7.97 7.55 -2.65
N VAL A 208 7.31 6.84 -3.56
CA VAL A 208 7.00 7.33 -4.90
C VAL A 208 5.51 7.63 -4.98
N LEU A 209 5.19 8.84 -5.42
CA LEU A 209 3.86 9.40 -5.55
C LEU A 209 3.67 9.93 -6.97
N SER A 210 2.45 10.10 -7.42
CA SER A 210 2.17 10.79 -8.67
C SER A 210 1.04 11.81 -8.52
N GLY A 211 1.10 12.84 -9.35
CA GLY A 211 0.01 13.78 -9.55
C GLY A 211 -0.19 14.03 -11.04
N TRP A 212 -1.43 14.17 -11.45
CA TRP A 212 -1.77 14.38 -12.85
C TRP A 212 -2.91 15.38 -13.03
N GLU A 213 -2.90 16.03 -14.15
CA GLU A 213 -3.93 17.01 -14.52
C GLU A 213 -4.46 16.71 -15.92
N TRP A 214 -5.77 16.80 -16.06
CA TRP A 214 -6.46 16.45 -17.28
C TRP A 214 -5.89 17.19 -18.51
N GLY A 215 -5.37 16.43 -19.49
CA GLY A 215 -4.83 16.96 -20.73
C GLY A 215 -3.49 17.71 -20.61
N LEU A 216 -2.87 17.74 -19.42
CA LEU A 216 -1.62 18.48 -19.17
C LEU A 216 -0.45 17.55 -18.77
N GLY A 217 -0.66 16.22 -18.80
CA GLY A 217 0.32 15.26 -18.31
C GLY A 217 0.34 15.19 -16.80
N GLY A 218 1.52 15.01 -16.23
CA GLY A 218 1.63 14.91 -14.78
C GLY A 218 3.06 14.96 -14.28
N ARG A 219 3.21 14.53 -13.04
CA ARG A 219 4.50 14.52 -12.36
C ARG A 219 4.60 13.36 -11.38
N VAL A 220 5.74 12.71 -11.40
CA VAL A 220 6.13 11.69 -10.42
C VAL A 220 7.08 12.31 -9.42
N TYR A 221 6.90 11.99 -8.16
CA TYR A 221 7.71 12.51 -7.06
C TYR A 221 8.32 11.37 -6.27
N CYS A 222 9.52 11.54 -5.77
CA CYS A 222 10.11 10.70 -4.76
C CYS A 222 10.43 11.51 -3.53
N LEU A 223 9.98 11.04 -2.37
CA LEU A 223 10.14 11.72 -1.10
C LEU A 223 10.87 10.83 -0.10
N TYR A 224 11.45 11.43 0.93
CA TYR A 224 11.81 10.69 2.13
C TYR A 224 10.57 10.29 2.92
N LEU A 225 10.44 9.00 3.26
CA LEU A 225 9.34 8.46 4.06
C LEU A 225 9.21 9.13 5.42
N ASP A 226 10.34 9.45 6.06
CA ASP A 226 10.36 9.99 7.42
C ASP A 226 9.74 11.38 7.57
N ASN A 227 9.90 12.24 6.56
CA ASN A 227 9.57 13.66 6.71
C ASN A 227 8.88 14.30 5.50
N GLY A 228 8.63 13.54 4.44
CA GLY A 228 7.98 14.04 3.22
C GLY A 228 8.83 15.01 2.40
N THR A 229 10.14 15.16 2.69
CA THR A 229 11.01 16.02 1.90
C THR A 229 11.26 15.42 0.52
N GLU A 230 11.06 16.22 -0.52
CA GLU A 230 11.30 15.81 -1.91
C GLU A 230 12.78 15.50 -2.16
N ILE A 231 13.03 14.33 -2.77
CA ILE A 231 14.36 13.92 -3.24
C ILE A 231 14.52 14.32 -4.70
N TRP A 232 13.51 13.99 -5.51
CA TRP A 232 13.45 14.34 -6.92
C TRP A 232 12.00 14.35 -7.43
N ASN A 233 11.79 14.98 -8.57
CA ASN A 233 10.56 14.87 -9.34
C ASN A 233 10.86 14.72 -10.84
N LEU A 234 9.92 14.12 -11.58
CA LEU A 234 9.99 13.90 -13.01
C LEU A 234 8.67 14.32 -13.65
N SER A 235 8.70 15.27 -14.57
CA SER A 235 7.53 15.62 -15.39
C SER A 235 7.29 14.58 -16.46
N THR A 236 6.03 14.21 -16.67
CA THR A 236 5.59 13.26 -17.70
C THR A 236 4.69 13.95 -18.71
N GLU A 237 4.81 13.57 -19.99
CA GLU A 237 3.95 14.10 -21.06
C GLU A 237 2.51 13.61 -20.91
N ASN A 238 2.35 12.34 -20.53
CA ASN A 238 1.08 11.71 -20.26
C ASN A 238 0.83 11.61 -18.75
N SER A 239 -0.42 11.40 -18.34
CA SER A 239 -0.84 11.38 -16.94
C SER A 239 -0.42 10.08 -16.24
N PRO A 240 0.39 10.13 -15.17
CA PRO A 240 0.78 8.95 -14.39
C PRO A 240 -0.35 8.60 -13.39
N CYS A 241 -1.47 8.07 -13.91
CA CYS A 241 -2.65 7.72 -13.12
C CYS A 241 -2.45 6.43 -12.32
N GLY A 242 -1.72 5.46 -12.89
CA GLY A 242 -1.40 4.20 -12.22
C GLY A 242 -0.40 4.38 -11.07
N SER A 243 -0.37 3.40 -10.18
CA SER A 243 0.60 3.39 -9.07
C SER A 243 1.96 2.88 -9.56
N ALA A 244 3.03 3.35 -8.92
CA ALA A 244 4.37 2.83 -9.21
C ALA A 244 4.55 1.43 -8.62
N ALA A 245 5.35 0.60 -9.30
CA ALA A 245 5.91 -0.63 -8.73
C ALA A 245 7.42 -0.45 -8.54
N LEU A 246 7.93 -0.78 -7.36
CA LEU A 246 9.30 -0.48 -6.97
C LEU A 246 10.15 -1.74 -6.88
N SER A 247 11.28 -1.75 -7.56
CA SER A 247 12.39 -2.62 -7.26
C SER A 247 13.37 -1.89 -6.31
N LYS A 248 14.49 -2.54 -5.99
CA LYS A 248 15.50 -1.93 -5.11
C LYS A 248 15.98 -0.56 -5.58
N ASP A 249 16.20 -0.37 -6.87
CA ASP A 249 16.86 0.81 -7.42
C ASP A 249 16.04 1.53 -8.51
N THR A 250 14.87 0.98 -8.86
CA THR A 250 14.07 1.43 -10.00
C THR A 250 12.59 1.51 -9.65
N ALA A 251 11.93 2.58 -10.10
CA ALA A 251 10.49 2.71 -10.12
C ALA A 251 9.98 2.46 -11.56
N TYR A 252 8.96 1.62 -11.68
CA TYR A 252 8.24 1.36 -12.93
C TYR A 252 6.83 1.93 -12.80
N LEU A 253 6.42 2.69 -13.80
CA LEU A 253 5.13 3.35 -13.81
C LEU A 253 4.51 3.26 -15.20
N THR A 254 3.19 3.37 -15.23
CA THR A 254 2.46 3.58 -16.49
C THR A 254 1.96 5.01 -16.58
N THR A 255 1.79 5.48 -17.79
CA THR A 255 1.14 6.74 -18.06
C THR A 255 -0.04 6.56 -18.98
N TYR A 256 -0.96 7.51 -18.94
CA TYR A 256 -2.25 7.45 -19.56
C TYR A 256 -2.50 8.71 -20.40
N ASN A 257 -2.70 8.52 -21.70
CA ASN A 257 -3.17 9.59 -22.56
C ASN A 257 -4.67 9.39 -22.81
N PHE A 258 -5.47 10.37 -22.46
CA PHE A 258 -6.93 10.31 -22.62
C PHE A 258 -7.38 10.17 -24.09
N GLU A 259 -6.50 10.44 -25.06
CA GLU A 259 -6.78 10.39 -26.49
C GLU A 259 -6.23 9.15 -27.21
N GLY A 260 -5.49 8.26 -26.54
CA GLY A 260 -4.98 7.06 -27.21
C GLY A 260 -3.90 6.28 -26.48
N ASP A 261 -2.65 6.67 -26.63
CA ASP A 261 -1.51 5.89 -26.19
C ASP A 261 -1.14 6.11 -24.71
N GLY A 262 -0.29 5.25 -24.21
CA GLY A 262 0.34 5.35 -22.91
C GLY A 262 1.81 4.96 -23.00
N ASP A 263 2.50 5.03 -21.90
CA ASP A 263 3.89 4.63 -21.79
C ASP A 263 4.12 3.77 -20.55
N VAL A 264 5.13 2.91 -20.62
CA VAL A 264 5.80 2.35 -19.45
C VAL A 264 7.10 3.11 -19.26
N LEU A 265 7.31 3.62 -18.06
CA LEU A 265 8.51 4.35 -17.68
C LEU A 265 9.33 3.53 -16.68
N SER A 266 10.63 3.48 -16.90
CA SER A 266 11.61 3.00 -15.92
C SER A 266 12.42 4.18 -15.43
N VAL A 267 12.38 4.44 -14.12
CA VAL A 267 12.95 5.64 -13.52
C VAL A 267 13.90 5.23 -12.38
N SER A 268 15.10 5.80 -12.35
CA SER A 268 16.03 5.59 -11.25
C SER A 268 15.44 6.10 -9.94
N LEU A 269 15.27 5.20 -8.97
CA LEU A 269 14.76 5.55 -7.64
C LEU A 269 15.75 6.46 -6.89
N GLN A 270 17.03 6.46 -7.28
CA GLN A 270 18.06 7.25 -6.61
C GLN A 270 17.95 8.76 -6.93
N ASN A 271 17.71 9.10 -8.20
CA ASN A 271 17.82 10.50 -8.66
C ASN A 271 16.74 10.94 -9.66
N GLY A 272 15.74 10.10 -9.94
CA GLY A 272 14.64 10.42 -10.84
C GLY A 272 14.99 10.46 -12.34
N SER A 273 16.19 10.01 -12.73
CA SER A 273 16.52 9.94 -14.16
C SER A 273 15.70 8.87 -14.87
N LEU A 274 15.13 9.23 -16.00
CA LEU A 274 14.47 8.28 -16.90
C LEU A 274 15.54 7.32 -17.46
N LEU A 275 15.39 6.03 -17.20
CA LEU A 275 16.27 4.99 -17.67
C LEU A 275 15.86 4.53 -19.06
N TRP A 276 14.58 4.26 -19.26
CA TRP A 276 13.97 3.98 -20.54
C TRP A 276 12.46 4.28 -20.51
N LYS A 277 11.88 4.41 -21.68
CA LYS A 277 10.44 4.59 -21.93
C LYS A 277 10.04 3.69 -23.09
N GLU A 278 8.91 2.99 -22.95
CA GLU A 278 8.30 2.19 -24.02
C GLU A 278 6.85 2.60 -24.18
N SER A 279 6.45 2.88 -25.42
CA SER A 279 5.07 3.24 -25.72
C SER A 279 4.22 1.97 -25.85
N ILE A 280 3.10 1.98 -25.18
CA ILE A 280 2.14 0.88 -25.12
C ILE A 280 0.71 1.41 -25.33
N ALA A 281 -0.25 0.48 -25.49
CA ALA A 281 -1.65 0.86 -25.42
C ALA A 281 -1.96 1.51 -24.07
N ARG A 282 -2.82 2.53 -24.08
CA ARG A 282 -3.27 3.30 -22.93
C ARG A 282 -3.60 2.44 -21.72
N THR A 283 -3.03 2.78 -20.58
CA THR A 283 -3.28 2.05 -19.32
C THR A 283 -2.99 2.89 -18.08
N ASP A 284 -3.73 2.61 -17.03
CA ASP A 284 -3.48 3.06 -15.65
C ASP A 284 -3.09 1.88 -14.73
N CYS A 285 -2.78 0.73 -15.33
CA CYS A 285 -2.40 -0.48 -14.63
C CYS A 285 -1.06 -0.31 -13.90
N THR A 286 -0.97 -0.76 -12.66
CA THR A 286 0.31 -0.88 -11.95
C THR A 286 1.11 -2.07 -12.48
N PRO A 287 2.40 -1.91 -12.83
CA PRO A 287 3.23 -3.01 -13.30
C PRO A 287 3.43 -4.10 -12.24
N ALA A 288 3.40 -5.37 -12.66
CA ALA A 288 3.80 -6.48 -11.79
C ALA A 288 5.27 -6.85 -12.05
N LEU A 289 6.06 -7.00 -10.99
CA LEU A 289 7.49 -7.23 -11.05
C LEU A 289 7.83 -8.70 -10.77
N VAL A 290 8.56 -9.32 -11.67
CA VAL A 290 9.23 -10.60 -11.44
C VAL A 290 10.72 -10.45 -11.77
N PRO A 291 11.61 -11.34 -11.29
CA PRO A 291 13.04 -11.20 -11.57
C PRO A 291 13.35 -11.02 -13.06
N GLY A 292 13.89 -9.85 -13.43
CA GLY A 292 14.30 -9.50 -14.78
C GLY A 292 13.16 -9.21 -15.77
N ARG A 293 11.92 -9.12 -15.32
CA ARG A 293 10.77 -8.84 -16.17
C ARG A 293 9.75 -7.95 -15.45
N ILE A 294 9.05 -7.13 -16.24
CA ILE A 294 7.83 -6.45 -15.81
C ILE A 294 6.67 -6.85 -16.71
N HIS A 295 5.50 -7.00 -16.12
CA HIS A 295 4.26 -7.32 -16.83
C HIS A 295 3.28 -6.16 -16.65
N VAL A 296 2.69 -5.71 -17.76
CA VAL A 296 1.75 -4.59 -17.80
C VAL A 296 0.60 -4.94 -18.71
N CYS A 297 -0.63 -4.64 -18.29
CA CYS A 297 -1.80 -4.73 -19.15
C CYS A 297 -2.06 -3.37 -19.80
N GLY A 298 -2.29 -3.36 -21.12
CA GLY A 298 -2.72 -2.18 -21.86
C GLY A 298 -4.11 -2.36 -22.46
N GLY A 299 -4.73 -1.24 -22.86
CA GLY A 299 -6.04 -1.26 -23.48
C GLY A 299 -7.19 -1.13 -22.50
N THR A 300 -7.53 0.07 -22.08
CA THR A 300 -8.73 0.39 -21.30
C THR A 300 -10.00 0.23 -22.15
N ASP A 301 -11.16 0.03 -21.53
CA ASP A 301 -12.43 -0.12 -22.22
C ASP A 301 -12.71 1.02 -23.23
N GLY A 302 -13.17 0.64 -24.43
CA GLY A 302 -13.45 1.56 -25.55
C GLY A 302 -12.28 1.72 -26.53
N TYR A 303 -11.11 1.11 -26.27
CA TYR A 303 -9.95 1.11 -27.17
C TYR A 303 -9.64 -0.28 -27.68
N SER A 304 -9.18 -0.37 -28.96
CA SER A 304 -9.09 -1.62 -29.70
C SER A 304 -7.89 -2.50 -29.31
N ASP A 305 -6.84 -1.93 -28.72
CA ASP A 305 -5.56 -2.62 -28.53
C ASP A 305 -5.40 -3.12 -27.08
N LYS A 306 -6.20 -4.12 -26.72
CA LYS A 306 -6.08 -4.83 -25.44
C LYS A 306 -4.95 -5.83 -25.52
N ALA A 307 -3.83 -5.56 -24.85
CA ALA A 307 -2.65 -6.42 -24.86
C ALA A 307 -2.03 -6.52 -23.46
N THR A 308 -1.34 -7.61 -23.21
CA THR A 308 -0.43 -7.74 -22.08
C THR A 308 0.99 -7.67 -22.60
N TYR A 309 1.79 -6.81 -22.00
CA TYR A 309 3.19 -6.60 -22.34
C TYR A 309 4.09 -7.27 -21.31
N CYS A 310 5.16 -7.87 -21.77
CA CYS A 310 6.24 -8.39 -20.93
C CYS A 310 7.52 -7.71 -21.39
N LEU A 311 8.11 -6.89 -20.56
CA LEU A 311 9.29 -6.09 -20.86
C LEU A 311 10.48 -6.55 -20.01
N ASP A 312 11.70 -6.31 -20.49
CA ASP A 312 12.92 -6.50 -19.73
C ASP A 312 13.02 -5.39 -18.65
N ALA A 313 13.29 -5.81 -17.39
CA ALA A 313 13.33 -4.92 -16.21
C ALA A 313 14.71 -4.26 -16.05
#